data_ca5e8a36a82215bcbbc5c3f016eea469
#
_entry.id   ca5e8a36a82215bcbbc5c3f016eea469
#
_cell.length_a   1.000
_cell.length_b   1.000
_cell.length_c   1.000
_cell.angle_alpha   90.00
_cell.angle_beta   90.00
_cell.angle_gamma   90.00
#
_symmetry.space_group_name_H-M   'P 1'
#
loop_
_entity.id
_entity.type
_entity.pdbx_description
1 polymer ?
#
loop_
_entity_poly.entity_id
_entity_poly.type
_entity_poly.pdbx_seq_one_letter_code
_entity_poly.pdbx_strand_id
1 'polypeptide(L)'
;MSVFDILTMVGGLALFLYGMEVMGNGLSKASGGRMERILEKMTDNIFKAVLLGAGVTAVIQSSSATTVMVVGFVNSGIMKLSQAVGVIMGANIGTTVTSWLLSLTGIQGDNFILTLMKPSSFSPILAVIGIGFLMFSKNEKKKDIGTIMIGFTVLMFGMETMSDAVKPLADVPEFANILLMFKNPLLGMLAGLVLTAVIQSSSASVGILQSLCVTGAVSYGAAIPIIMGQNIGTCVTALLSSIGASRNAKRTAFVHLYFNIIGTTIFMIGFYALNAFVHFSFIDNMANPAGIAVIHSVFNIFATAILLPFHRGLEKLAILTVRTSDEDEKQSVQPAEEGQDMLLLLDDRFIEKPGFAMENCYSVTSHMAELSRQALFIAMELLQKYDETKAENVLKLENKVDHYEDRLGTYLIRLSSRDLSEKDSKSLSMLLHCIGDLERISDHAVNIMEKAQEMNEKNLSFSDKGAQELEVYSRAVRDIMNMSIEAFKNDDIHLARQVEPLEEVIDYLNDELKQRHVRRLRNGECSVELGFVLSDITINYERVADHCSNLAVDLLRIHENVFDVHEYLEGLKENKDAAFREAYQKDKAVYALPQS
;
A
#
# COMPACT_ATOMS: atom_id res chain seq x y z
N MET A 1 24.77 -28.41 -26.89
CA MET A 1 24.28 -28.18 -25.52
C MET A 1 23.89 -29.49 -24.91
N SER A 2 24.46 -29.87 -23.78
CA SER A 2 24.05 -31.05 -23.04
C SER A 2 22.75 -30.75 -22.28
N VAL A 3 22.04 -31.83 -21.87
CA VAL A 3 20.84 -31.65 -20.99
C VAL A 3 21.24 -30.96 -19.69
N PHE A 4 22.47 -31.15 -19.22
CA PHE A 4 22.98 -30.51 -18.00
C PHE A 4 23.20 -29.01 -18.18
N ASP A 5 23.61 -28.54 -19.37
CA ASP A 5 23.75 -27.09 -19.64
C ASP A 5 22.38 -26.42 -19.63
N ILE A 6 21.34 -27.09 -20.16
CA ILE A 6 19.95 -26.57 -20.11
C ILE A 6 19.46 -26.49 -18.66
N LEU A 7 19.70 -27.53 -17.87
CA LEU A 7 19.34 -27.56 -16.45
C LEU A 7 20.08 -26.46 -15.68
N THR A 8 21.36 -26.23 -15.97
CA THR A 8 22.17 -25.16 -15.36
C THR A 8 21.64 -23.77 -15.74
N MET A 9 21.27 -23.59 -17.02
CA MET A 9 20.66 -22.31 -17.47
C MET A 9 19.32 -22.05 -16.79
N VAL A 10 18.44 -23.05 -16.71
CA VAL A 10 17.14 -22.92 -16.02
C VAL A 10 17.33 -22.68 -14.52
N GLY A 11 18.28 -23.37 -13.88
CA GLY A 11 18.65 -23.17 -12.49
C GLY A 11 19.22 -21.77 -12.24
N GLY A 12 20.09 -21.28 -13.11
CA GLY A 12 20.61 -19.91 -13.09
C GLY A 12 19.50 -18.87 -13.23
N LEU A 13 18.55 -19.09 -14.14
CA LEU A 13 17.38 -18.23 -14.31
C LEU A 13 16.50 -18.23 -13.04
N ALA A 14 16.28 -19.37 -12.42
CA ALA A 14 15.51 -19.46 -11.18
C ALA A 14 16.17 -18.67 -10.04
N LEU A 15 17.50 -18.81 -9.87
CA LEU A 15 18.27 -18.02 -8.88
C LEU A 15 18.23 -16.54 -9.20
N PHE A 16 18.35 -16.16 -10.47
CA PHE A 16 18.28 -14.78 -10.91
C PHE A 16 16.91 -14.14 -10.57
N LEU A 17 15.82 -14.84 -10.91
CA LEU A 17 14.45 -14.37 -10.63
C LEU A 17 14.22 -14.27 -9.12
N TYR A 18 14.62 -15.26 -8.35
CA TYR A 18 14.50 -15.25 -6.90
C TYR A 18 15.32 -14.13 -6.25
N GLY A 19 16.56 -13.95 -6.68
CA GLY A 19 17.41 -12.86 -6.20
C GLY A 19 16.83 -11.49 -6.49
N MET A 20 16.23 -11.29 -7.68
CA MET A 20 15.55 -10.06 -8.06
C MET A 20 14.32 -9.80 -7.18
N GLU A 21 13.54 -10.85 -6.90
CA GLU A 21 12.36 -10.76 -6.03
C GLU A 21 12.73 -10.41 -4.58
N VAL A 22 13.72 -11.12 -4.01
CA VAL A 22 14.21 -10.87 -2.65
C VAL A 22 14.77 -9.46 -2.51
N MET A 23 15.57 -9.00 -3.48
CA MET A 23 16.12 -7.64 -3.50
C MET A 23 15.00 -6.59 -3.60
N GLY A 24 14.04 -6.80 -4.50
CA GLY A 24 12.90 -5.90 -4.69
C GLY A 24 12.01 -5.80 -3.45
N ASN A 25 11.72 -6.93 -2.79
CA ASN A 25 10.97 -6.97 -1.54
C ASN A 25 11.71 -6.26 -0.40
N GLY A 26 13.03 -6.47 -0.28
CA GLY A 26 13.86 -5.77 0.69
C GLY A 26 13.84 -4.25 0.49
N LEU A 27 13.93 -3.78 -0.77
CA LEU A 27 13.85 -2.35 -1.13
C LEU A 27 12.45 -1.77 -0.82
N SER A 28 11.40 -2.51 -1.13
CA SER A 28 10.01 -2.11 -0.84
C SER A 28 9.77 -2.00 0.67
N LYS A 29 10.18 -3.00 1.47
CA LYS A 29 10.10 -2.98 2.94
C LYS A 29 10.91 -1.81 3.53
N ALA A 30 12.14 -1.59 3.06
CA ALA A 30 12.98 -0.49 3.52
C ALA A 30 12.39 0.90 3.21
N SER A 31 11.59 1.03 2.14
CA SER A 31 10.89 2.26 1.78
C SER A 31 9.65 2.53 2.64
N GLY A 32 9.06 1.49 3.24
CA GLY A 32 7.96 1.56 4.21
C GLY A 32 6.70 2.24 3.66
N GLY A 33 6.29 1.96 2.41
CA GLY A 33 5.09 2.55 1.78
C GLY A 33 5.22 4.03 1.41
N ARG A 34 6.36 4.67 1.70
CA ARG A 34 6.56 6.12 1.43
C ARG A 34 6.55 6.46 -0.05
N MET A 35 7.04 5.55 -0.90
CA MET A 35 7.11 5.79 -2.34
C MET A 35 5.72 5.82 -2.97
N GLU A 36 4.86 4.94 -2.52
CA GLU A 36 3.46 4.83 -2.94
C GLU A 36 2.68 6.09 -2.56
N ARG A 37 2.86 6.61 -1.34
CA ARG A 37 2.28 7.89 -0.87
C ARG A 37 2.77 9.09 -1.67
N ILE A 38 4.04 9.10 -2.05
CA ILE A 38 4.61 10.17 -2.87
C ILE A 38 3.97 10.16 -4.26
N LEU A 39 3.74 8.98 -4.83
CA LEU A 39 3.00 8.83 -6.10
C LEU A 39 1.57 9.37 -6.00
N GLU A 40 0.87 9.08 -4.91
CA GLU A 40 -0.49 9.56 -4.66
C GLU A 40 -0.55 11.10 -4.62
N LYS A 41 0.36 11.75 -3.88
CA LYS A 41 0.26 13.19 -3.54
C LYS A 41 0.94 14.15 -4.52
N MET A 42 1.91 13.70 -5.34
CA MET A 42 2.80 14.60 -6.08
C MET A 42 2.66 14.54 -7.61
N THR A 43 1.56 14.07 -8.15
CA THR A 43 1.37 13.85 -9.60
C THR A 43 0.64 14.97 -10.34
N ASP A 44 0.46 16.15 -9.74
CA ASP A 44 -0.26 17.28 -10.37
C ASP A 44 0.42 17.84 -11.63
N ASN A 45 1.74 17.63 -11.78
CA ASN A 45 2.52 18.06 -12.94
C ASN A 45 3.08 16.86 -13.67
N ILE A 46 2.89 16.80 -15.00
CA ILE A 46 3.32 15.68 -15.84
C ILE A 46 4.84 15.39 -15.72
N PHE A 47 5.69 16.42 -15.60
CA PHE A 47 7.12 16.23 -15.40
C PHE A 47 7.45 15.63 -14.04
N LYS A 48 6.76 16.08 -12.98
CA LYS A 48 6.89 15.48 -11.65
C LYS A 48 6.42 14.04 -11.67
N ALA A 49 5.31 13.74 -12.34
CA ALA A 49 4.78 12.39 -12.48
C ALA A 49 5.79 11.46 -13.19
N VAL A 50 6.45 11.92 -14.26
CA VAL A 50 7.52 11.15 -14.92
C VAL A 50 8.70 10.90 -13.98
N LEU A 51 9.20 11.93 -13.30
CA LEU A 51 10.30 11.79 -12.34
C LEU A 51 9.96 10.83 -11.20
N LEU A 52 8.73 10.93 -10.67
CA LEU A 52 8.25 10.05 -9.62
C LEU A 52 8.12 8.61 -10.10
N GLY A 53 7.52 8.38 -11.27
CA GLY A 53 7.42 7.07 -11.88
C GLY A 53 8.80 6.43 -12.08
N ALA A 54 9.77 7.21 -12.55
CA ALA A 54 11.16 6.75 -12.73
C ALA A 54 11.80 6.42 -11.36
N GLY A 55 11.68 7.30 -10.38
CA GLY A 55 12.26 7.10 -9.04
C GLY A 55 11.67 5.90 -8.32
N VAL A 56 10.33 5.78 -8.30
CA VAL A 56 9.64 4.66 -7.66
C VAL A 56 10.01 3.34 -8.32
N THR A 57 10.00 3.27 -9.65
CA THR A 57 10.39 2.05 -10.37
C THR A 57 11.86 1.69 -10.15
N ALA A 58 12.76 2.69 -10.11
CA ALA A 58 14.17 2.46 -9.81
C ALA A 58 14.38 1.89 -8.40
N VAL A 59 13.58 2.33 -7.41
CA VAL A 59 13.64 1.82 -6.04
C VAL A 59 12.97 0.44 -5.93
N ILE A 60 11.74 0.29 -6.44
CA ILE A 60 10.99 -0.98 -6.38
C ILE A 60 11.62 -2.05 -7.30
N GLN A 61 12.43 -1.67 -8.28
CA GLN A 61 13.06 -2.55 -9.29
C GLN A 61 12.06 -3.33 -10.15
N SER A 62 10.81 -2.85 -10.23
CA SER A 62 9.73 -3.50 -11.00
C SER A 62 8.78 -2.47 -11.62
N SER A 63 8.89 -2.27 -12.93
CA SER A 63 7.94 -1.44 -13.68
C SER A 63 6.55 -2.06 -13.76
N SER A 64 6.47 -3.39 -13.82
CA SER A 64 5.19 -4.10 -13.80
C SER A 64 4.44 -3.83 -12.49
N ALA A 65 5.11 -3.94 -11.34
CA ALA A 65 4.51 -3.63 -10.04
C ALA A 65 4.07 -2.16 -9.95
N THR A 66 4.92 -1.22 -10.39
CA THR A 66 4.58 0.21 -10.43
C THR A 66 3.35 0.47 -11.32
N THR A 67 3.28 -0.15 -12.51
CA THR A 67 2.15 0.05 -13.42
C THR A 67 0.87 -0.58 -12.89
N VAL A 68 0.92 -1.78 -12.30
CA VAL A 68 -0.23 -2.43 -11.63
C VAL A 68 -0.76 -1.55 -10.49
N MET A 69 0.13 -0.98 -9.69
CA MET A 69 -0.22 -0.04 -8.62
C MET A 69 -0.91 1.21 -9.17
N VAL A 70 -0.39 1.80 -10.26
CA VAL A 70 -1.02 2.95 -10.92
C VAL A 70 -2.40 2.60 -11.48
N VAL A 71 -2.57 1.40 -12.04
CA VAL A 71 -3.89 0.87 -12.44
C VAL A 71 -4.83 0.78 -11.23
N GLY A 72 -4.32 0.32 -10.09
CA GLY A 72 -5.06 0.29 -8.81
C GLY A 72 -5.45 1.69 -8.32
N PHE A 73 -4.53 2.65 -8.33
CA PHE A 73 -4.81 4.05 -7.93
C PHE A 73 -5.86 4.72 -8.81
N VAL A 74 -5.84 4.45 -10.12
CA VAL A 74 -6.88 4.95 -11.01
C VAL A 74 -8.20 4.21 -10.80
N ASN A 75 -8.15 2.93 -10.47
CA ASN A 75 -9.34 2.12 -10.16
C ASN A 75 -10.06 2.60 -8.91
N SER A 76 -9.31 2.92 -7.86
CA SER A 76 -9.81 3.44 -6.58
C SER A 76 -10.09 4.96 -6.60
N GLY A 77 -9.86 5.63 -7.73
CA GLY A 77 -10.09 7.07 -7.84
C GLY A 77 -9.05 7.97 -7.16
N ILE A 78 -8.00 7.40 -6.55
CA ILE A 78 -6.89 8.13 -5.92
C ILE A 78 -6.12 8.95 -6.96
N MET A 79 -5.98 8.41 -8.18
CA MET A 79 -5.22 9.02 -9.27
C MET A 79 -6.09 9.21 -10.51
N LYS A 80 -6.00 10.38 -11.14
CA LYS A 80 -6.65 10.64 -12.43
C LYS A 80 -5.88 9.96 -13.58
N LEU A 81 -6.58 9.57 -14.64
CA LEU A 81 -5.98 8.98 -15.84
C LEU A 81 -4.84 9.86 -16.41
N SER A 82 -5.03 11.19 -16.45
CA SER A 82 -4.03 12.13 -16.95
C SER A 82 -2.73 12.12 -16.14
N GLN A 83 -2.79 11.89 -14.83
CA GLN A 83 -1.63 11.77 -13.94
C GLN A 83 -0.90 10.43 -14.17
N ALA A 84 -1.66 9.36 -14.33
CA ALA A 84 -1.15 8.01 -14.59
C ALA A 84 -0.25 7.94 -15.84
N VAL A 85 -0.59 8.71 -16.90
CA VAL A 85 0.23 8.78 -18.13
C VAL A 85 1.68 9.12 -17.81
N GLY A 86 1.93 10.16 -17.01
CA GLY A 86 3.28 10.59 -16.64
C GLY A 86 4.03 9.54 -15.83
N VAL A 87 3.36 8.95 -14.84
CA VAL A 87 3.96 7.90 -14.00
C VAL A 87 4.36 6.68 -14.83
N ILE A 88 3.53 6.24 -15.77
CA ILE A 88 3.81 5.12 -16.67
C ILE A 88 5.02 5.41 -17.58
N MET A 89 5.09 6.62 -18.16
CA MET A 89 6.26 7.04 -18.94
C MET A 89 7.53 6.99 -18.08
N GLY A 90 7.47 7.50 -16.86
CA GLY A 90 8.58 7.46 -15.91
C GLY A 90 8.98 6.05 -15.51
N ALA A 91 8.02 5.16 -15.26
CA ALA A 91 8.28 3.78 -14.89
C ALA A 91 9.14 3.04 -15.94
N ASN A 92 8.91 3.30 -17.23
CA ASN A 92 9.74 2.75 -18.30
C ASN A 92 11.20 3.26 -18.22
N ILE A 93 11.43 4.53 -17.88
CA ILE A 93 12.79 5.04 -17.64
C ILE A 93 13.39 4.37 -16.40
N GLY A 94 12.64 4.25 -15.29
CA GLY A 94 13.11 3.63 -14.05
C GLY A 94 13.60 2.20 -14.20
N THR A 95 12.99 1.42 -15.11
CA THR A 95 13.41 0.05 -15.43
C THR A 95 14.86 -0.02 -15.96
N THR A 96 15.35 1.05 -16.58
CA THR A 96 16.72 1.07 -17.12
C THR A 96 17.78 0.99 -16.03
N VAL A 97 17.47 1.41 -14.79
CA VAL A 97 18.37 1.27 -13.64
C VAL A 97 18.70 -0.19 -13.36
N THR A 98 17.70 -1.08 -13.50
CA THR A 98 17.95 -2.53 -13.38
C THR A 98 18.90 -3.02 -14.47
N SER A 99 18.73 -2.56 -15.71
CA SER A 99 19.65 -2.93 -16.81
C SER A 99 21.09 -2.51 -16.53
N TRP A 100 21.31 -1.36 -15.91
CA TRP A 100 22.63 -0.91 -15.49
C TRP A 100 23.19 -1.76 -14.34
N LEU A 101 22.39 -2.13 -13.36
CA LEU A 101 22.81 -3.06 -12.31
C LEU A 101 23.27 -4.41 -12.89
N LEU A 102 22.48 -4.96 -13.81
CA LEU A 102 22.80 -6.23 -14.46
C LEU A 102 24.04 -6.11 -15.36
N SER A 103 24.29 -4.94 -15.96
CA SER A 103 25.45 -4.71 -16.83
C SER A 103 26.80 -4.82 -16.10
N LEU A 104 26.81 -4.77 -14.77
CA LEU A 104 28.02 -4.96 -13.97
C LEU A 104 28.67 -6.33 -14.20
N THR A 105 27.89 -7.33 -14.61
CA THR A 105 28.42 -8.67 -14.96
C THR A 105 29.35 -8.64 -16.18
N GLY A 106 29.23 -7.64 -17.05
CA GLY A 106 30.06 -7.44 -18.23
C GLY A 106 31.39 -6.73 -17.97
N ILE A 107 31.73 -6.38 -16.73
CA ILE A 107 32.99 -5.73 -16.39
C ILE A 107 34.16 -6.69 -16.66
N GLN A 108 35.04 -6.33 -17.62
CA GLN A 108 36.24 -7.07 -17.97
C GLN A 108 37.47 -6.20 -17.66
N GLY A 109 38.52 -6.81 -17.11
CA GLY A 109 39.79 -6.15 -16.82
C GLY A 109 40.59 -6.93 -15.78
N ASP A 110 41.94 -6.81 -15.88
CA ASP A 110 42.88 -7.53 -15.02
C ASP A 110 43.44 -6.65 -13.89
N ASN A 111 43.07 -5.37 -13.85
CA ASN A 111 43.50 -4.48 -12.77
C ASN A 111 42.76 -4.83 -11.47
N PHE A 112 43.46 -4.74 -10.33
CA PHE A 112 42.90 -5.05 -9.00
C PHE A 112 41.58 -4.32 -8.72
N ILE A 113 41.48 -3.04 -9.07
CA ILE A 113 40.26 -2.25 -8.87
C ILE A 113 39.09 -2.78 -9.71
N LEU A 114 39.33 -3.07 -11.00
CA LEU A 114 38.30 -3.63 -11.90
C LEU A 114 37.89 -5.03 -11.47
N THR A 115 38.84 -5.83 -10.99
CA THR A 115 38.56 -7.18 -10.46
C THR A 115 37.69 -7.08 -9.19
N LEU A 116 37.99 -6.11 -8.31
CA LEU A 116 37.17 -5.89 -7.11
C LEU A 116 35.76 -5.41 -7.45
N MET A 117 35.58 -4.67 -8.55
CA MET A 117 34.26 -4.19 -9.01
C MET A 117 33.46 -5.26 -9.75
N LYS A 118 34.03 -6.42 -10.09
CA LYS A 118 33.26 -7.52 -10.66
C LYS A 118 32.27 -8.08 -9.65
N PRO A 119 31.01 -8.34 -10.03
CA PRO A 119 30.02 -8.92 -9.12
C PRO A 119 30.49 -10.22 -8.46
N SER A 120 31.19 -11.09 -9.19
CA SER A 120 31.80 -12.31 -8.66
C SER A 120 32.79 -12.10 -7.53
N SER A 121 33.39 -10.91 -7.44
CA SER A 121 34.36 -10.57 -6.37
C SER A 121 33.71 -9.90 -5.16
N PHE A 122 32.80 -8.96 -5.36
CA PHE A 122 32.23 -8.21 -4.24
C PHE A 122 30.91 -8.78 -3.71
N SER A 123 30.12 -9.51 -4.52
CA SER A 123 28.84 -10.07 -4.04
C SER A 123 29.01 -11.09 -2.91
N PRO A 124 30.07 -11.94 -2.83
CA PRO A 124 30.30 -12.77 -1.65
C PRO A 124 30.52 -11.95 -0.37
N ILE A 125 31.17 -10.78 -0.48
CA ILE A 125 31.35 -9.87 0.67
C ILE A 125 30.00 -9.33 1.12
N LEU A 126 29.16 -8.89 0.18
CA LEU A 126 27.79 -8.47 0.46
C LEU A 126 26.96 -9.58 1.09
N ALA A 127 27.14 -10.84 0.65
CA ALA A 127 26.47 -11.99 1.26
C ALA A 127 26.82 -12.14 2.74
N VAL A 128 28.11 -12.09 3.08
CA VAL A 128 28.56 -12.21 4.48
C VAL A 128 28.01 -11.09 5.34
N ILE A 129 28.07 -9.84 4.86
CA ILE A 129 27.54 -8.69 5.59
C ILE A 129 26.00 -8.80 5.71
N GLY A 130 25.31 -9.19 4.62
CA GLY A 130 23.86 -9.36 4.56
C GLY A 130 23.36 -10.42 5.54
N ILE A 131 24.00 -11.60 5.57
CA ILE A 131 23.69 -12.64 6.55
C ILE A 131 23.97 -12.16 7.96
N GLY A 132 25.07 -11.41 8.18
CA GLY A 132 25.36 -10.81 9.48
C GLY A 132 24.23 -9.88 9.96
N PHE A 133 23.68 -9.06 9.07
CA PHE A 133 22.54 -8.20 9.42
C PHE A 133 21.27 -9.01 9.69
N LEU A 134 20.98 -10.03 8.89
CA LEU A 134 19.78 -10.87 9.06
C LEU A 134 19.82 -11.67 10.37
N MET A 135 20.97 -12.26 10.73
CA MET A 135 21.07 -13.15 11.88
C MET A 135 21.31 -12.43 13.22
N PHE A 136 22.07 -11.34 13.22
CA PHE A 136 22.54 -10.71 14.46
C PHE A 136 21.93 -9.34 14.75
N SER A 137 21.28 -8.69 13.78
CA SER A 137 20.66 -7.38 14.02
C SER A 137 19.26 -7.50 14.63
N LYS A 138 18.99 -6.70 15.66
CA LYS A 138 17.65 -6.48 16.19
C LYS A 138 16.90 -5.33 15.49
N ASN A 139 17.57 -4.60 14.60
CA ASN A 139 17.02 -3.45 13.92
C ASN A 139 16.47 -3.87 12.55
N GLU A 140 15.15 -3.73 12.35
CA GLU A 140 14.44 -4.12 11.13
C GLU A 140 15.03 -3.49 9.87
N LYS A 141 15.38 -2.19 9.90
CA LYS A 141 16.03 -1.53 8.74
C LYS A 141 17.35 -2.17 8.34
N LYS A 142 18.12 -2.68 9.32
CA LYS A 142 19.36 -3.42 9.01
C LYS A 142 19.07 -4.79 8.44
N LYS A 143 17.99 -5.45 8.88
CA LYS A 143 17.55 -6.72 8.29
C LYS A 143 17.08 -6.52 6.84
N ASP A 144 16.32 -5.45 6.56
CA ASP A 144 15.91 -5.11 5.19
C ASP A 144 17.14 -4.87 4.29
N ILE A 145 18.12 -4.12 4.77
CA ILE A 145 19.40 -3.94 4.06
C ILE A 145 20.11 -5.28 3.85
N GLY A 146 20.11 -6.15 4.86
CA GLY A 146 20.62 -7.52 4.75
C GLY A 146 19.92 -8.32 3.64
N THR A 147 18.59 -8.24 3.59
CA THR A 147 17.77 -8.88 2.55
C THR A 147 18.12 -8.37 1.15
N ILE A 148 18.30 -7.03 1.00
CA ILE A 148 18.73 -6.43 -0.27
C ILE A 148 20.10 -6.96 -0.69
N MET A 149 21.06 -7.03 0.22
CA MET A 149 22.41 -7.54 -0.06
C MET A 149 22.39 -9.01 -0.48
N ILE A 150 21.64 -9.85 0.19
CA ILE A 150 21.48 -11.26 -0.17
C ILE A 150 20.77 -11.41 -1.51
N GLY A 151 19.66 -10.70 -1.71
CA GLY A 151 18.93 -10.69 -2.98
C GLY A 151 19.82 -10.31 -4.16
N PHE A 152 20.61 -9.24 -4.01
CA PHE A 152 21.60 -8.83 -5.02
C PHE A 152 22.66 -9.91 -5.28
N THR A 153 23.17 -10.55 -4.22
CA THR A 153 24.16 -11.64 -4.36
C THR A 153 23.59 -12.82 -5.13
N VAL A 154 22.39 -13.30 -4.76
CA VAL A 154 21.73 -14.43 -5.43
C VAL A 154 21.42 -14.09 -6.89
N LEU A 155 20.98 -12.87 -7.17
CA LEU A 155 20.74 -12.35 -8.52
C LEU A 155 22.01 -12.42 -9.38
N MET A 156 23.14 -11.93 -8.86
CA MET A 156 24.42 -11.94 -9.58
C MET A 156 24.95 -13.37 -9.82
N PHE A 157 24.81 -14.25 -8.84
CA PHE A 157 25.13 -15.66 -9.02
C PHE A 157 24.26 -16.33 -10.10
N GLY A 158 22.97 -16.02 -10.12
CA GLY A 158 22.05 -16.49 -11.15
C GLY A 158 22.47 -16.02 -12.56
N MET A 159 22.81 -14.73 -12.69
CA MET A 159 23.35 -14.17 -13.95
C MET A 159 24.62 -14.87 -14.41
N GLU A 160 25.59 -15.07 -13.52
CA GLU A 160 26.87 -15.74 -13.83
C GLU A 160 26.62 -17.20 -14.25
N THR A 161 25.78 -17.92 -13.51
CA THR A 161 25.38 -19.30 -13.83
C THR A 161 24.72 -19.40 -15.21
N MET A 162 23.80 -18.47 -15.56
CA MET A 162 23.21 -18.42 -16.91
C MET A 162 24.26 -18.15 -17.97
N SER A 163 25.14 -17.17 -17.73
CA SER A 163 26.19 -16.80 -18.69
C SER A 163 27.14 -17.95 -18.96
N ASP A 164 27.53 -18.68 -17.92
CA ASP A 164 28.42 -19.86 -18.05
C ASP A 164 27.75 -21.02 -18.79
N ALA A 165 26.46 -21.25 -18.52
CA ALA A 165 25.68 -22.30 -19.19
C ALA A 165 25.52 -22.06 -20.71
N VAL A 166 25.49 -20.79 -21.15
CA VAL A 166 25.30 -20.42 -22.57
C VAL A 166 26.61 -20.21 -23.32
N LYS A 167 27.76 -20.07 -22.66
CA LYS A 167 29.08 -19.90 -23.31
C LYS A 167 29.38 -20.96 -24.36
N PRO A 168 29.13 -22.27 -24.12
CA PRO A 168 29.37 -23.31 -25.13
C PRO A 168 28.54 -23.16 -26.40
N LEU A 169 27.45 -22.37 -26.37
CA LEU A 169 26.63 -22.12 -27.56
C LEU A 169 27.30 -21.16 -28.57
N ALA A 170 28.28 -20.38 -28.14
CA ALA A 170 29.04 -19.50 -29.02
C ALA A 170 29.68 -20.23 -30.21
N ASP A 171 30.09 -21.49 -29.94
CA ASP A 171 30.79 -22.35 -30.92
C ASP A 171 29.82 -23.21 -31.74
N VAL A 172 28.48 -23.07 -31.55
CA VAL A 172 27.47 -23.85 -32.27
C VAL A 172 26.94 -23.06 -33.46
N PRO A 173 27.24 -23.43 -34.73
CA PRO A 173 26.82 -22.67 -35.91
C PRO A 173 25.29 -22.50 -36.03
N GLU A 174 24.51 -23.50 -35.64
CA GLU A 174 23.05 -23.47 -35.67
C GLU A 174 22.50 -22.38 -34.75
N PHE A 175 23.10 -22.22 -33.58
CA PHE A 175 22.73 -21.18 -32.62
C PHE A 175 23.04 -19.78 -33.14
N ALA A 176 24.25 -19.60 -33.73
CA ALA A 176 24.62 -18.35 -34.38
C ALA A 176 23.64 -18.01 -35.52
N ASN A 177 23.23 -19.00 -36.34
CA ASN A 177 22.24 -18.81 -37.39
C ASN A 177 20.85 -18.40 -36.87
N ILE A 178 20.40 -18.95 -35.75
CA ILE A 178 19.14 -18.54 -35.10
C ILE A 178 19.24 -17.09 -34.64
N LEU A 179 20.37 -16.68 -34.04
CA LEU A 179 20.57 -15.30 -33.60
C LEU A 179 20.64 -14.32 -34.80
N LEU A 180 21.17 -14.76 -35.93
CA LEU A 180 21.19 -13.97 -37.18
C LEU A 180 19.78 -13.70 -37.72
N MET A 181 18.82 -14.62 -37.53
CA MET A 181 17.41 -14.38 -37.90
C MET A 181 16.83 -13.17 -37.14
N PHE A 182 17.26 -12.91 -35.91
CA PHE A 182 16.81 -11.78 -35.11
C PHE A 182 17.41 -10.43 -35.57
N LYS A 183 18.35 -10.41 -36.52
CA LYS A 183 18.73 -9.19 -37.26
C LYS A 183 17.55 -8.64 -38.10
N ASN A 184 16.57 -9.49 -38.45
CA ASN A 184 15.30 -9.00 -38.98
C ASN A 184 14.54 -8.27 -37.86
N PRO A 185 14.25 -6.94 -38.04
CA PRO A 185 13.67 -6.11 -36.98
C PRO A 185 12.34 -6.65 -36.43
N LEU A 186 11.50 -7.21 -37.31
CA LEU A 186 10.20 -7.74 -36.91
C LEU A 186 10.32 -9.04 -36.10
N LEU A 187 11.23 -9.94 -36.52
CA LEU A 187 11.45 -11.21 -35.83
C LEU A 187 12.13 -11.01 -34.46
N GLY A 188 13.13 -10.10 -34.41
CA GLY A 188 13.78 -9.74 -33.15
C GLY A 188 12.82 -9.10 -32.16
N MET A 189 11.97 -8.17 -32.63
CA MET A 189 10.95 -7.54 -31.80
C MET A 189 9.91 -8.55 -31.31
N LEU A 190 9.44 -9.46 -32.17
CA LEU A 190 8.51 -10.51 -31.79
C LEU A 190 9.11 -11.45 -30.74
N ALA A 191 10.39 -11.84 -30.90
CA ALA A 191 11.07 -12.69 -29.92
C ALA A 191 11.15 -12.00 -28.54
N GLY A 192 11.56 -10.72 -28.49
CA GLY A 192 11.59 -9.95 -27.25
C GLY A 192 10.21 -9.78 -26.61
N LEU A 193 9.18 -9.51 -27.42
CA LEU A 193 7.79 -9.39 -26.97
C LEU A 193 7.28 -10.69 -26.32
N VAL A 194 7.42 -11.81 -27.04
CA VAL A 194 6.93 -13.11 -26.56
C VAL A 194 7.68 -13.52 -25.28
N LEU A 195 9.01 -13.38 -25.26
CA LEU A 195 9.82 -13.69 -24.09
C LEU A 195 9.35 -12.93 -22.86
N THR A 196 9.19 -11.61 -22.99
CA THR A 196 8.78 -10.76 -21.87
C THR A 196 7.31 -11.00 -21.47
N ALA A 197 6.42 -11.21 -22.43
CA ALA A 197 5.01 -11.50 -22.16
C ALA A 197 4.82 -12.81 -21.38
N VAL A 198 5.65 -13.84 -21.66
CA VAL A 198 5.63 -15.13 -20.96
C VAL A 198 6.24 -15.00 -19.55
N ILE A 199 7.40 -14.37 -19.42
CA ILE A 199 8.08 -14.18 -18.13
C ILE A 199 7.38 -13.12 -17.27
N GLN A 200 6.66 -12.18 -17.88
CA GLN A 200 6.00 -11.02 -17.25
C GLN A 200 6.99 -10.08 -16.50
N SER A 201 8.26 -10.13 -16.84
CA SER A 201 9.34 -9.31 -16.28
C SER A 201 10.29 -8.85 -17.37
N SER A 202 10.28 -7.54 -17.67
CA SER A 202 11.23 -6.95 -18.62
C SER A 202 12.66 -6.98 -18.10
N SER A 203 12.86 -6.79 -16.80
CA SER A 203 14.19 -6.87 -16.16
C SER A 203 14.78 -8.27 -16.32
N ALA A 204 13.99 -9.32 -16.14
CA ALA A 204 14.42 -10.69 -16.36
C ALA A 204 14.75 -10.97 -17.83
N SER A 205 13.91 -10.47 -18.74
CA SER A 205 14.11 -10.63 -20.17
C SER A 205 15.39 -9.92 -20.66
N VAL A 206 15.65 -8.71 -20.13
CA VAL A 206 16.90 -7.96 -20.40
C VAL A 206 18.11 -8.71 -19.82
N GLY A 207 17.99 -9.26 -18.59
CA GLY A 207 19.05 -10.08 -17.96
C GLY A 207 19.42 -11.30 -18.80
N ILE A 208 18.44 -12.02 -19.35
CA ILE A 208 18.67 -13.13 -20.28
C ILE A 208 19.43 -12.64 -21.53
N LEU A 209 19.01 -11.52 -22.13
CA LEU A 209 19.69 -10.95 -23.29
C LEU A 209 21.14 -10.56 -22.96
N GLN A 210 21.37 -9.92 -21.80
CA GLN A 210 22.72 -9.57 -21.35
C GLN A 210 23.60 -10.79 -21.09
N SER A 211 23.05 -11.87 -20.53
CA SER A 211 23.76 -13.14 -20.37
C SER A 211 24.13 -13.76 -21.72
N LEU A 212 23.23 -13.70 -22.70
CA LEU A 212 23.53 -14.15 -24.07
C LEU A 212 24.61 -13.29 -24.74
N CYS A 213 24.66 -11.99 -24.47
CA CYS A 213 25.71 -11.12 -25.04
C CYS A 213 27.12 -11.48 -24.55
N VAL A 214 27.25 -12.10 -23.36
CA VAL A 214 28.56 -12.57 -22.84
C VAL A 214 29.15 -13.69 -23.71
N THR A 215 28.32 -14.41 -24.48
CA THR A 215 28.80 -15.43 -25.44
C THR A 215 29.54 -14.81 -26.62
N GLY A 216 29.39 -13.52 -26.87
CA GLY A 216 29.92 -12.85 -28.08
C GLY A 216 29.19 -13.25 -29.37
N ALA A 217 28.00 -13.86 -29.29
CA ALA A 217 27.24 -14.27 -30.48
C ALA A 217 26.13 -13.29 -30.88
N VAL A 218 25.73 -12.39 -29.98
CA VAL A 218 24.64 -11.42 -30.18
C VAL A 218 25.22 -10.11 -30.71
N SER A 219 24.84 -9.66 -31.92
CA SER A 219 25.20 -8.34 -32.44
C SER A 219 24.23 -7.26 -31.96
N TYR A 220 24.64 -6.00 -31.96
CA TYR A 220 23.72 -4.88 -31.69
C TYR A 220 22.53 -4.84 -32.64
N GLY A 221 22.74 -5.25 -33.93
CA GLY A 221 21.65 -5.32 -34.91
C GLY A 221 20.54 -6.32 -34.52
N ALA A 222 20.87 -7.37 -33.79
CA ALA A 222 19.88 -8.31 -33.22
C ALA A 222 19.33 -7.83 -31.85
N ALA A 223 20.19 -7.26 -31.01
CA ALA A 223 19.81 -6.82 -29.68
C ALA A 223 18.80 -5.66 -29.66
N ILE A 224 18.96 -4.67 -30.55
CA ILE A 224 18.08 -3.49 -30.61
C ILE A 224 16.60 -3.86 -30.79
N PRO A 225 16.20 -4.62 -31.84
CA PRO A 225 14.79 -4.98 -31.98
C PRO A 225 14.28 -5.89 -30.88
N ILE A 226 15.11 -6.76 -30.31
CA ILE A 226 14.73 -7.59 -29.14
C ILE A 226 14.36 -6.71 -27.94
N ILE A 227 15.19 -5.68 -27.62
CA ILE A 227 14.91 -4.74 -26.51
C ILE A 227 13.60 -4.00 -26.77
N MET A 228 13.35 -3.57 -28.01
CA MET A 228 12.09 -2.90 -28.35
C MET A 228 10.87 -3.81 -28.11
N GLY A 229 10.99 -5.08 -28.49
CA GLY A 229 9.96 -6.08 -28.22
C GLY A 229 9.75 -6.34 -26.73
N GLN A 230 10.82 -6.39 -25.95
CA GLN A 230 10.75 -6.57 -24.50
C GLN A 230 9.93 -5.47 -23.81
N ASN A 231 10.07 -4.22 -24.25
CA ASN A 231 9.27 -3.11 -23.72
C ASN A 231 7.76 -3.26 -24.03
N ILE A 232 7.41 -3.71 -25.24
CA ILE A 232 5.99 -3.98 -25.59
C ILE A 232 5.46 -5.16 -24.76
N GLY A 233 6.25 -6.22 -24.59
CA GLY A 233 5.87 -7.41 -23.81
C GLY A 233 5.53 -7.10 -22.35
N THR A 234 6.15 -6.08 -21.76
CA THR A 234 5.85 -5.62 -20.38
C THR A 234 4.40 -5.16 -20.21
N CYS A 235 3.74 -4.71 -21.27
CA CYS A 235 2.38 -4.20 -21.21
C CYS A 235 1.34 -5.29 -20.89
N VAL A 236 1.67 -6.56 -21.14
CA VAL A 236 0.78 -7.71 -20.87
C VAL A 236 0.39 -7.76 -19.40
N THR A 237 1.32 -7.50 -18.48
CA THR A 237 1.04 -7.50 -17.04
C THR A 237 0.00 -6.44 -16.66
N ALA A 238 0.14 -5.22 -17.19
CA ALA A 238 -0.81 -4.13 -16.95
C ALA A 238 -2.20 -4.43 -17.54
N LEU A 239 -2.25 -5.03 -18.73
CA LEU A 239 -3.51 -5.44 -19.37
C LEU A 239 -4.20 -6.52 -18.54
N LEU A 240 -3.49 -7.55 -18.10
CA LEU A 240 -4.03 -8.60 -17.24
C LEU A 240 -4.56 -8.04 -15.92
N SER A 241 -3.82 -7.14 -15.27
CA SER A 241 -4.24 -6.52 -14.01
C SER A 241 -5.47 -5.61 -14.17
N SER A 242 -5.77 -5.15 -15.37
CA SER A 242 -6.93 -4.30 -15.65
C SER A 242 -8.22 -5.09 -15.89
N ILE A 243 -8.15 -6.43 -15.97
CA ILE A 243 -9.34 -7.28 -16.12
C ILE A 243 -10.22 -7.13 -14.87
N GLY A 244 -11.51 -6.90 -15.06
CA GLY A 244 -12.45 -6.64 -13.96
C GLY A 244 -12.36 -5.24 -13.34
N ALA A 245 -11.39 -4.40 -13.75
CA ALA A 245 -11.24 -3.05 -13.24
C ALA A 245 -12.18 -2.03 -13.90
N SER A 246 -12.26 -0.84 -13.30
CA SER A 246 -12.98 0.31 -13.84
C SER A 246 -12.46 0.70 -15.25
N ARG A 247 -13.25 1.45 -15.98
CA ARG A 247 -12.88 1.89 -17.34
C ARG A 247 -11.61 2.73 -17.36
N ASN A 248 -11.44 3.63 -16.39
CA ASN A 248 -10.25 4.45 -16.33
C ASN A 248 -9.00 3.62 -15.98
N ALA A 249 -9.14 2.59 -15.16
CA ALA A 249 -8.07 1.62 -14.91
C ALA A 249 -7.70 0.82 -16.17
N LYS A 250 -8.67 0.37 -16.96
CA LYS A 250 -8.43 -0.25 -18.28
C LYS A 250 -7.75 0.72 -19.24
N ARG A 251 -8.22 1.98 -19.31
CA ARG A 251 -7.59 3.05 -20.11
C ARG A 251 -6.13 3.25 -19.73
N THR A 252 -5.81 3.17 -18.44
CA THR A 252 -4.43 3.26 -17.93
C THR A 252 -3.55 2.14 -18.49
N ALA A 253 -4.03 0.91 -18.53
CA ALA A 253 -3.30 -0.21 -19.14
C ALA A 253 -3.12 -0.01 -20.65
N PHE A 254 -4.11 0.53 -21.37
CA PHE A 254 -3.98 0.87 -22.78
C PHE A 254 -3.03 2.05 -23.04
N VAL A 255 -2.95 3.03 -22.15
CA VAL A 255 -1.91 4.09 -22.23
C VAL A 255 -0.52 3.47 -22.22
N HIS A 256 -0.26 2.51 -21.32
CA HIS A 256 1.03 1.80 -21.28
C HIS A 256 1.33 1.06 -22.58
N LEU A 257 0.33 0.36 -23.13
CA LEU A 257 0.46 -0.34 -24.41
C LEU A 257 0.76 0.64 -25.56
N TYR A 258 0.00 1.72 -25.68
CA TYR A 258 0.17 2.70 -26.75
C TYR A 258 1.50 3.45 -26.65
N PHE A 259 1.92 3.81 -25.45
CA PHE A 259 3.24 4.42 -25.24
C PHE A 259 4.36 3.52 -25.78
N ASN A 260 4.34 2.22 -25.44
CA ASN A 260 5.37 1.29 -25.88
C ASN A 260 5.28 0.97 -27.38
N ILE A 261 4.09 0.75 -27.95
CA ILE A 261 3.91 0.47 -29.38
C ILE A 261 4.33 1.69 -30.23
N ILE A 262 3.82 2.88 -29.91
CA ILE A 262 4.09 4.10 -30.68
C ILE A 262 5.56 4.49 -30.52
N GLY A 263 6.10 4.46 -29.27
CA GLY A 263 7.49 4.74 -28.99
C GLY A 263 8.44 3.80 -29.74
N THR A 264 8.16 2.49 -29.70
CA THR A 264 8.92 1.50 -30.47
C THR A 264 8.85 1.75 -31.97
N THR A 265 7.66 2.02 -32.51
CA THR A 265 7.47 2.25 -33.95
C THR A 265 8.25 3.47 -34.41
N ILE A 266 8.14 4.58 -33.66
CA ILE A 266 8.87 5.83 -33.99
C ILE A 266 10.39 5.60 -33.90
N PHE A 267 10.86 4.95 -32.84
CA PHE A 267 12.28 4.67 -32.63
C PHE A 267 12.84 3.77 -33.74
N MET A 268 12.15 2.66 -34.03
CA MET A 268 12.59 1.71 -35.06
C MET A 268 12.66 2.35 -36.45
N ILE A 269 11.59 3.06 -36.84
CA ILE A 269 11.58 3.77 -38.13
C ILE A 269 12.72 4.81 -38.19
N GLY A 270 12.84 5.64 -37.15
CA GLY A 270 13.88 6.67 -37.05
C GLY A 270 15.29 6.08 -37.07
N PHE A 271 15.53 5.03 -36.26
CA PHE A 271 16.82 4.38 -36.19
C PHE A 271 17.24 3.73 -37.52
N TYR A 272 16.37 2.95 -38.16
CA TYR A 272 16.70 2.28 -39.41
C TYR A 272 16.77 3.27 -40.59
N ALA A 273 15.92 4.32 -40.61
CA ALA A 273 16.05 5.40 -41.59
C ALA A 273 17.39 6.11 -41.43
N LEU A 274 17.78 6.50 -40.23
CA LEU A 274 19.07 7.14 -39.98
C LEU A 274 20.24 6.22 -40.31
N ASN A 275 20.13 4.92 -39.98
CA ASN A 275 21.13 3.94 -40.33
C ASN A 275 21.34 3.78 -41.87
N ALA A 276 20.27 3.90 -42.66
CA ALA A 276 20.34 3.84 -44.11
C ALA A 276 21.18 4.98 -44.72
N PHE A 277 21.29 6.14 -44.03
CA PHE A 277 22.12 7.27 -44.45
C PHE A 277 23.50 7.26 -43.80
N VAL A 278 23.60 6.98 -42.50
CA VAL A 278 24.85 7.11 -41.71
C VAL A 278 25.67 5.84 -41.72
N HIS A 279 25.06 4.68 -41.97
CA HIS A 279 25.69 3.36 -41.93
C HIS A 279 26.45 3.12 -40.62
N PHE A 280 25.72 3.04 -39.49
CA PHE A 280 26.32 2.85 -38.17
C PHE A 280 27.18 1.60 -38.10
N SER A 281 28.48 1.76 -37.95
CA SER A 281 29.45 0.66 -37.89
C SER A 281 29.29 -0.26 -36.69
N PHE A 282 28.67 0.22 -35.62
CA PHE A 282 28.46 -0.56 -34.38
C PHE A 282 27.38 -1.66 -34.50
N ILE A 283 26.48 -1.57 -35.51
CA ILE A 283 25.36 -2.52 -35.65
C ILE A 283 25.83 -3.97 -35.78
N ASP A 284 26.91 -4.18 -36.53
CA ASP A 284 27.49 -5.50 -36.74
C ASP A 284 28.44 -5.92 -35.61
N ASN A 285 28.81 -5.03 -34.71
CA ASN A 285 29.64 -5.36 -33.56
C ASN A 285 28.88 -6.24 -32.57
N MET A 286 29.61 -7.07 -31.84
CA MET A 286 29.03 -7.88 -30.76
C MET A 286 28.59 -7.01 -29.61
N ALA A 287 27.36 -7.19 -29.20
CA ALA A 287 26.76 -6.49 -28.07
C ALA A 287 27.38 -6.95 -26.76
N ASN A 288 27.49 -6.03 -25.82
CA ASN A 288 27.90 -6.32 -24.45
C ASN A 288 26.84 -5.85 -23.45
N PRO A 289 26.86 -6.34 -22.21
CA PRO A 289 25.85 -6.00 -21.22
C PRO A 289 25.66 -4.49 -21.00
N ALA A 290 26.76 -3.72 -20.98
CA ALA A 290 26.68 -2.25 -20.82
C ALA A 290 26.03 -1.58 -22.05
N GLY A 291 26.35 -2.04 -23.28
CA GLY A 291 25.71 -1.56 -24.50
C GLY A 291 24.21 -1.83 -24.54
N ILE A 292 23.76 -2.97 -24.00
CA ILE A 292 22.33 -3.27 -23.83
C ILE A 292 21.68 -2.27 -22.87
N ALA A 293 22.32 -1.96 -21.75
CA ALA A 293 21.81 -0.97 -20.80
C ALA A 293 21.74 0.44 -21.41
N VAL A 294 22.74 0.83 -22.21
CA VAL A 294 22.74 2.11 -22.96
C VAL A 294 21.57 2.17 -23.94
N ILE A 295 21.39 1.14 -24.78
CA ILE A 295 20.30 1.10 -25.78
C ILE A 295 18.95 1.17 -25.07
N HIS A 296 18.76 0.41 -24.01
CA HIS A 296 17.54 0.39 -23.21
C HIS A 296 17.25 1.79 -22.63
N SER A 297 18.26 2.46 -22.10
CA SER A 297 18.13 3.83 -21.55
C SER A 297 17.83 4.86 -22.64
N VAL A 298 18.59 4.83 -23.74
CA VAL A 298 18.39 5.75 -24.86
C VAL A 298 16.98 5.62 -25.43
N PHE A 299 16.51 4.40 -25.62
CA PHE A 299 15.14 4.16 -26.10
C PHE A 299 14.09 4.74 -25.16
N ASN A 300 14.11 4.40 -23.87
CA ASN A 300 13.07 4.82 -22.92
C ASN A 300 13.07 6.34 -22.70
N ILE A 301 14.24 6.97 -22.64
CA ILE A 301 14.37 8.43 -22.55
C ILE A 301 13.85 9.09 -23.84
N PHE A 302 14.24 8.57 -25.01
CA PHE A 302 13.80 9.09 -26.30
C PHE A 302 12.28 8.95 -26.49
N ALA A 303 11.72 7.77 -26.21
CA ALA A 303 10.27 7.54 -26.30
C ALA A 303 9.50 8.48 -25.37
N THR A 304 9.98 8.65 -24.13
CA THR A 304 9.38 9.59 -23.18
C THR A 304 9.50 11.03 -23.69
N ALA A 305 10.67 11.48 -24.12
CA ALA A 305 10.89 12.85 -24.59
C ALA A 305 10.01 13.21 -25.80
N ILE A 306 9.84 12.29 -26.75
CA ILE A 306 8.99 12.50 -27.94
C ILE A 306 7.50 12.44 -27.60
N LEU A 307 7.07 11.50 -26.74
CA LEU A 307 5.65 11.29 -26.48
C LEU A 307 5.11 12.17 -25.34
N LEU A 308 5.96 12.73 -24.49
CA LEU A 308 5.56 13.59 -23.38
C LEU A 308 4.74 14.82 -23.83
N PRO A 309 5.09 15.57 -24.89
CA PRO A 309 4.24 16.64 -25.41
C PRO A 309 2.88 16.15 -25.89
N PHE A 310 2.77 14.88 -26.27
CA PHE A 310 1.57 14.24 -26.80
C PHE A 310 0.83 13.37 -25.77
N HIS A 311 1.13 13.52 -24.47
CA HIS A 311 0.51 12.74 -23.39
C HIS A 311 -1.03 12.76 -23.44
N ARG A 312 -1.64 13.92 -23.75
CA ARG A 312 -3.09 14.04 -23.95
C ARG A 312 -3.61 13.25 -25.17
N GLY A 313 -2.74 13.04 -26.17
CA GLY A 313 -3.06 12.20 -27.32
C GLY A 313 -3.15 10.73 -26.96
N LEU A 314 -2.23 10.23 -26.12
CA LEU A 314 -2.27 8.86 -25.58
C LEU A 314 -3.50 8.64 -24.71
N GLU A 315 -3.85 9.59 -23.86
CA GLU A 315 -5.07 9.58 -23.07
C GLU A 315 -6.33 9.48 -23.94
N LYS A 316 -6.44 10.34 -24.96
CA LYS A 316 -7.55 10.31 -25.91
C LYS A 316 -7.64 8.98 -26.67
N LEU A 317 -6.49 8.42 -27.07
CA LEU A 317 -6.46 7.12 -27.75
C LEU A 317 -6.99 6.00 -26.86
N ALA A 318 -6.60 6.00 -25.57
CA ALA A 318 -7.10 5.04 -24.59
C ALA A 318 -8.61 5.20 -24.34
N ILE A 319 -9.12 6.44 -24.30
CA ILE A 319 -10.55 6.74 -24.18
C ILE A 319 -11.34 6.25 -25.38
N LEU A 320 -10.80 6.41 -26.60
CA LEU A 320 -11.43 5.91 -27.83
C LEU A 320 -11.51 4.39 -27.88
N THR A 321 -10.52 3.70 -27.29
CA THR A 321 -10.47 2.23 -27.25
C THR A 321 -11.44 1.67 -26.20
N VAL A 322 -11.46 2.27 -25.03
CA VAL A 322 -12.37 1.89 -23.93
C VAL A 322 -13.45 2.96 -23.82
N ARG A 323 -14.50 2.80 -24.63
CA ARG A 323 -15.61 3.76 -24.72
C ARG A 323 -16.47 3.76 -23.47
N THR A 324 -17.08 4.91 -23.15
CA THR A 324 -18.15 5.06 -22.16
C THR A 324 -19.47 4.54 -22.76
N SER A 325 -20.30 3.83 -22.00
CA SER A 325 -21.71 3.60 -22.35
C SER A 325 -22.56 4.72 -21.73
N ASP A 326 -23.73 5.00 -22.32
CA ASP A 326 -24.63 6.08 -21.86
C ASP A 326 -25.12 5.90 -20.40
N GLU A 327 -25.03 4.68 -19.85
CA GLU A 327 -25.38 4.38 -18.45
C GLU A 327 -24.34 4.91 -17.45
N ASP A 328 -23.07 5.02 -17.85
CA ASP A 328 -21.99 5.49 -16.96
C ASP A 328 -21.79 7.01 -17.00
N GLU A 329 -22.23 7.71 -18.04
CA GLU A 329 -22.28 9.17 -18.00
C GLU A 329 -23.23 9.66 -16.91
N LYS A 330 -24.30 8.91 -16.59
CA LYS A 330 -25.22 9.25 -15.51
C LYS A 330 -24.62 9.02 -14.10
N GLN A 331 -23.68 8.08 -13.95
CA GLN A 331 -22.95 7.87 -12.68
C GLN A 331 -21.72 8.77 -12.52
N SER A 332 -21.12 9.24 -13.63
CA SER A 332 -19.93 10.10 -13.61
C SER A 332 -20.25 11.61 -13.52
N VAL A 333 -21.52 12.02 -13.60
CA VAL A 333 -21.99 13.41 -13.50
C VAL A 333 -22.42 13.78 -12.06
N GLN A 334 -22.45 12.81 -11.14
CA GLN A 334 -22.51 13.23 -9.73
C GLN A 334 -21.15 13.83 -9.36
N PRO A 335 -21.11 15.11 -8.87
CA PRO A 335 -19.90 15.63 -8.25
C PRO A 335 -19.50 14.59 -7.21
N ALA A 336 -18.20 14.36 -7.04
CA ALA A 336 -17.72 13.63 -5.87
C ALA A 336 -18.24 14.39 -4.66
N GLU A 337 -19.43 13.99 -4.16
CA GLU A 337 -19.94 14.45 -2.88
C GLU A 337 -18.85 14.11 -1.86
N GLU A 338 -18.65 14.98 -0.91
CA GLU A 338 -17.81 14.81 0.26
C GLU A 338 -18.12 13.46 0.91
N GLY A 339 -17.40 12.41 0.51
CA GLY A 339 -17.67 11.03 0.89
C GLY A 339 -17.24 10.06 -0.20
N GLN A 340 -16.04 10.27 -0.79
CA GLN A 340 -15.39 9.21 -1.56
C GLN A 340 -15.41 7.96 -0.71
N ASP A 341 -16.06 6.89 -1.20
CA ASP A 341 -16.15 5.64 -0.44
C ASP A 341 -14.72 5.14 -0.18
N MET A 342 -14.27 5.35 1.07
CA MET A 342 -12.91 5.00 1.50
C MET A 342 -12.62 3.50 1.31
N LEU A 343 -13.67 2.67 1.17
CA LEU A 343 -13.52 1.25 0.87
C LEU A 343 -12.89 0.98 -0.51
N LEU A 344 -12.90 1.97 -1.43
CA LEU A 344 -12.18 1.86 -2.70
C LEU A 344 -10.65 1.77 -2.51
N LEU A 345 -10.13 2.20 -1.35
CA LEU A 345 -8.72 2.03 -0.98
C LEU A 345 -8.35 0.56 -0.72
N LEU A 346 -9.33 -0.31 -0.44
CA LEU A 346 -9.12 -1.74 -0.19
C LEU A 346 -9.15 -2.53 -1.51
N ASP A 347 -8.37 -2.09 -2.50
CA ASP A 347 -8.25 -2.79 -3.78
C ASP A 347 -7.29 -3.98 -3.65
N ASP A 348 -7.70 -5.14 -4.16
CA ASP A 348 -6.94 -6.39 -4.10
C ASP A 348 -5.54 -6.29 -4.74
N ARG A 349 -5.35 -5.39 -5.68
CA ARG A 349 -4.05 -5.14 -6.34
C ARG A 349 -3.00 -4.60 -5.38
N PHE A 350 -3.42 -3.95 -4.29
CA PHE A 350 -2.51 -3.44 -3.27
C PHE A 350 -2.03 -4.52 -2.31
N ILE A 351 -2.72 -5.67 -2.22
CA ILE A 351 -2.29 -6.82 -1.39
C ILE A 351 -0.89 -7.32 -1.78
N GLU A 352 -0.50 -7.15 -3.05
CA GLU A 352 0.86 -7.47 -3.51
C GLU A 352 1.93 -6.48 -2.98
N LYS A 353 1.52 -5.39 -2.33
CA LYS A 353 2.37 -4.39 -1.68
C LYS A 353 1.93 -4.20 -0.22
N PRO A 354 2.29 -5.14 0.67
CA PRO A 354 1.73 -5.21 2.02
C PRO A 354 1.86 -3.92 2.83
N GLY A 355 3.00 -3.24 2.79
CA GLY A 355 3.18 -1.99 3.53
C GLY A 355 2.23 -0.88 3.10
N PHE A 356 1.95 -0.75 1.79
CA PHE A 356 0.96 0.21 1.28
C PHE A 356 -0.48 -0.22 1.61
N ALA A 357 -0.78 -1.52 1.46
CA ALA A 357 -2.10 -2.06 1.82
C ALA A 357 -2.42 -1.83 3.30
N MET A 358 -1.44 -2.03 4.20
CA MET A 358 -1.58 -1.75 5.64
C MET A 358 -1.90 -0.28 5.91
N GLU A 359 -1.24 0.63 5.20
CA GLU A 359 -1.50 2.06 5.34
C GLU A 359 -2.90 2.46 4.89
N ASN A 360 -3.39 1.85 3.79
CA ASN A 360 -4.77 2.02 3.35
C ASN A 360 -5.76 1.49 4.39
N CYS A 361 -5.50 0.30 4.97
CA CYS A 361 -6.31 -0.25 6.06
C CYS A 361 -6.37 0.73 7.24
N TYR A 362 -5.23 1.31 7.63
CA TYR A 362 -5.16 2.29 8.71
C TYR A 362 -6.00 3.55 8.41
N SER A 363 -5.93 4.05 7.18
CA SER A 363 -6.71 5.21 6.72
C SER A 363 -8.22 4.92 6.73
N VAL A 364 -8.62 3.73 6.26
CA VAL A 364 -10.02 3.29 6.23
C VAL A 364 -10.54 3.08 7.66
N THR A 365 -9.76 2.45 8.56
CA THR A 365 -10.11 2.29 9.97
C THR A 365 -10.24 3.65 10.67
N SER A 366 -9.36 4.61 10.36
CA SER A 366 -9.46 5.98 10.90
C SER A 366 -10.74 6.68 10.47
N HIS A 367 -11.20 6.43 9.24
CA HIS A 367 -12.49 6.96 8.77
C HIS A 367 -13.67 6.26 9.44
N MET A 368 -13.61 4.93 9.60
CA MET A 368 -14.60 4.15 10.35
C MET A 368 -14.75 4.67 11.78
N ALA A 369 -13.64 4.98 12.47
CA ALA A 369 -13.65 5.58 13.81
C ALA A 369 -14.39 6.93 13.84
N GLU A 370 -14.22 7.73 12.79
CA GLU A 370 -14.93 9.01 12.67
C GLU A 370 -16.45 8.82 12.48
N LEU A 371 -16.86 7.80 11.73
CA LEU A 371 -18.29 7.46 11.55
C LEU A 371 -18.91 6.98 12.87
N SER A 372 -18.22 6.11 13.63
CA SER A 372 -18.68 5.64 14.94
C SER A 372 -18.80 6.79 15.95
N ARG A 373 -17.84 7.73 15.94
CA ARG A 373 -17.90 8.95 16.75
C ARG A 373 -19.11 9.81 16.41
N GLN A 374 -19.38 10.01 15.12
CA GLN A 374 -20.53 10.79 14.66
C GLN A 374 -21.84 10.14 15.09
N ALA A 375 -21.98 8.82 14.93
CA ALA A 375 -23.16 8.08 15.36
C ALA A 375 -23.41 8.26 16.88
N LEU A 376 -22.37 8.07 17.70
CA LEU A 376 -22.45 8.25 19.15
C LEU A 376 -22.86 9.67 19.55
N PHE A 377 -22.24 10.70 18.96
CA PHE A 377 -22.52 12.09 19.33
C PHE A 377 -23.93 12.52 18.94
N ILE A 378 -24.44 12.07 17.78
CA ILE A 378 -25.82 12.30 17.38
C ILE A 378 -26.78 11.59 18.34
N ALA A 379 -26.50 10.34 18.73
CA ALA A 379 -27.32 9.60 19.67
C ALA A 379 -27.39 10.28 21.05
N MET A 380 -26.28 10.85 21.53
CA MET A 380 -26.24 11.64 22.77
C MET A 380 -27.06 12.94 22.68
N GLU A 381 -27.06 13.61 21.52
CA GLU A 381 -27.89 14.81 21.30
C GLU A 381 -29.38 14.48 21.33
N LEU A 382 -29.78 13.30 20.84
CA LEU A 382 -31.18 12.85 20.82
C LEU A 382 -31.75 12.68 22.23
N LEU A 383 -30.95 12.40 23.25
CA LEU A 383 -31.37 12.34 24.65
C LEU A 383 -31.84 13.69 25.22
N GLN A 384 -31.30 14.80 24.66
CA GLN A 384 -31.71 16.16 25.05
C GLN A 384 -32.93 16.61 24.27
N LYS A 385 -32.95 16.32 22.96
CA LYS A 385 -34.04 16.68 22.06
C LYS A 385 -34.13 15.65 20.94
N TYR A 386 -35.21 14.86 20.96
CA TYR A 386 -35.44 13.86 19.93
C TYR A 386 -35.77 14.49 18.58
N ASP A 387 -35.17 13.96 17.53
CA ASP A 387 -35.38 14.33 16.12
C ASP A 387 -35.30 13.07 15.26
N GLU A 388 -36.39 12.75 14.56
CA GLU A 388 -36.53 11.53 13.77
C GLU A 388 -35.49 11.45 12.65
N THR A 389 -35.17 12.58 12.01
CA THR A 389 -34.15 12.64 10.95
C THR A 389 -32.75 12.31 11.48
N LYS A 390 -32.43 12.80 12.68
CA LYS A 390 -31.17 12.46 13.37
C LYS A 390 -31.12 10.98 13.79
N ALA A 391 -32.25 10.43 14.25
CA ALA A 391 -32.34 9.02 14.61
C ALA A 391 -32.10 8.11 13.37
N GLU A 392 -32.75 8.41 12.24
CA GLU A 392 -32.46 7.72 10.97
C GLU A 392 -30.99 7.84 10.54
N ASN A 393 -30.34 8.99 10.83
CA ASN A 393 -28.92 9.18 10.48
C ASN A 393 -28.01 8.30 11.34
N VAL A 394 -28.32 8.07 12.63
CA VAL A 394 -27.59 7.12 13.49
C VAL A 394 -27.61 5.73 12.87
N LEU A 395 -28.80 5.23 12.46
CA LEU A 395 -28.94 3.91 11.82
C LEU A 395 -28.15 3.84 10.50
N LYS A 396 -28.13 4.91 9.69
CA LYS A 396 -27.35 4.95 8.46
C LYS A 396 -25.85 4.92 8.71
N LEU A 397 -25.39 5.55 9.79
CA LEU A 397 -23.98 5.55 10.17
C LEU A 397 -23.55 4.19 10.70
N GLU A 398 -24.35 3.55 11.55
CA GLU A 398 -24.10 2.20 12.05
C GLU A 398 -24.02 1.19 10.89
N ASN A 399 -25.00 1.14 10.00
CA ASN A 399 -24.97 0.27 8.83
C ASN A 399 -23.73 0.50 7.93
N LYS A 400 -23.20 1.74 7.88
CA LYS A 400 -21.93 2.01 7.20
C LYS A 400 -20.75 1.42 7.98
N VAL A 401 -20.71 1.61 9.30
CA VAL A 401 -19.64 1.10 10.16
C VAL A 401 -19.58 -0.43 10.08
N ASP A 402 -20.70 -1.12 10.15
CA ASP A 402 -20.83 -2.57 9.96
C ASP A 402 -20.25 -3.02 8.60
N HIS A 403 -20.65 -2.33 7.52
CA HIS A 403 -20.09 -2.60 6.19
C HIS A 403 -18.57 -2.35 6.11
N TYR A 404 -18.04 -1.36 6.81
CA TYR A 404 -16.60 -1.10 6.90
C TYR A 404 -15.87 -2.21 7.66
N GLU A 405 -16.45 -2.70 8.77
CA GLU A 405 -15.92 -3.82 9.55
C GLU A 405 -15.77 -5.07 8.68
N ASP A 406 -16.84 -5.52 8.03
CA ASP A 406 -16.86 -6.68 7.15
C ASP A 406 -15.80 -6.59 6.04
N ARG A 407 -15.71 -5.44 5.38
CA ARG A 407 -14.78 -5.22 4.26
C ARG A 407 -13.32 -5.15 4.72
N LEU A 408 -13.05 -4.43 5.81
CA LEU A 408 -11.73 -4.35 6.43
C LEU A 408 -11.28 -5.71 6.97
N GLY A 409 -12.15 -6.40 7.72
CA GLY A 409 -11.84 -7.71 8.29
C GLY A 409 -11.46 -8.72 7.21
N THR A 410 -12.26 -8.82 6.15
CA THR A 410 -11.97 -9.68 4.99
C THR A 410 -10.65 -9.30 4.31
N TYR A 411 -10.38 -8.02 4.11
CA TYR A 411 -9.16 -7.54 3.46
C TYR A 411 -7.91 -7.80 4.33
N LEU A 412 -7.98 -7.52 5.64
CA LEU A 412 -6.90 -7.78 6.59
C LEU A 412 -6.56 -9.27 6.69
N ILE A 413 -7.57 -10.17 6.70
CA ILE A 413 -7.35 -11.62 6.67
C ILE A 413 -6.62 -12.04 5.40
N ARG A 414 -6.95 -11.49 4.24
CA ARG A 414 -6.25 -11.78 2.99
C ARG A 414 -4.84 -11.21 2.99
N LEU A 415 -4.64 -10.05 3.59
CA LEU A 415 -3.33 -9.42 3.71
C LEU A 415 -2.42 -10.19 4.66
N SER A 416 -2.95 -10.81 5.73
CA SER A 416 -2.18 -11.62 6.69
C SER A 416 -1.49 -12.84 6.07
N SER A 417 -1.98 -13.31 4.91
CA SER A 417 -1.35 -14.41 4.16
C SER A 417 -0.10 -13.99 3.37
N ARG A 418 0.25 -12.69 3.37
CA ARG A 418 1.42 -12.15 2.68
C ARG A 418 2.62 -12.03 3.63
N ASP A 419 3.80 -11.87 3.05
CA ASP A 419 5.04 -11.66 3.81
C ASP A 419 5.09 -10.23 4.38
N LEU A 420 4.52 -10.06 5.58
CA LEU A 420 4.47 -8.81 6.31
C LEU A 420 5.78 -8.56 7.08
N SER A 421 6.14 -7.29 7.27
CA SER A 421 7.14 -6.94 8.27
C SER A 421 6.62 -7.24 9.69
N GLU A 422 7.51 -7.40 10.67
CA GLU A 422 7.10 -7.58 12.07
C GLU A 422 6.21 -6.43 12.56
N LYS A 423 6.53 -5.20 12.15
CA LYS A 423 5.71 -4.03 12.45
C LYS A 423 4.33 -4.13 11.83
N ASP A 424 4.25 -4.49 10.54
CA ASP A 424 2.96 -4.58 9.84
C ASP A 424 2.10 -5.72 10.40
N SER A 425 2.71 -6.84 10.80
CA SER A 425 2.01 -7.94 11.45
C SER A 425 1.37 -7.52 12.79
N LYS A 426 2.11 -6.74 13.60
CA LYS A 426 1.58 -6.19 14.85
C LYS A 426 0.45 -5.18 14.58
N SER A 427 0.64 -4.29 13.61
CA SER A 427 -0.38 -3.32 13.20
C SER A 427 -1.63 -4.00 12.63
N LEU A 428 -1.48 -5.08 11.86
CA LEU A 428 -2.61 -5.86 11.35
C LEU A 428 -3.43 -6.48 12.49
N SER A 429 -2.75 -7.09 13.48
CA SER A 429 -3.43 -7.63 14.66
C SER A 429 -4.19 -6.56 15.43
N MET A 430 -3.59 -5.38 15.64
CA MET A 430 -4.26 -4.23 16.25
C MET A 430 -5.50 -3.83 15.46
N LEU A 431 -5.38 -3.62 14.15
CA LEU A 431 -6.51 -3.18 13.32
C LEU A 431 -7.68 -4.15 13.38
N LEU A 432 -7.42 -5.48 13.41
CA LEU A 432 -8.46 -6.50 13.55
C LEU A 432 -9.23 -6.39 14.88
N HIS A 433 -8.60 -5.96 15.98
CA HIS A 433 -9.27 -5.66 17.22
C HIS A 433 -10.02 -4.33 17.16
N CYS A 434 -9.35 -3.28 16.68
CA CYS A 434 -9.91 -1.94 16.60
C CYS A 434 -11.22 -1.87 15.79
N ILE A 435 -11.32 -2.60 14.65
CA ILE A 435 -12.55 -2.57 13.84
C ILE A 435 -13.75 -3.14 14.60
N GLY A 436 -13.55 -4.20 15.38
CA GLY A 436 -14.61 -4.76 16.21
C GLY A 436 -15.03 -3.83 17.37
N ASP A 437 -14.07 -3.14 18.02
CA ASP A 437 -14.39 -2.15 19.05
C ASP A 437 -15.14 -0.94 18.48
N LEU A 438 -14.78 -0.47 17.28
CA LEU A 438 -15.45 0.64 16.60
C LEU A 438 -16.88 0.30 16.15
N GLU A 439 -17.11 -0.93 15.70
CA GLU A 439 -18.44 -1.45 15.39
C GLU A 439 -19.30 -1.47 16.63
N ARG A 440 -18.82 -2.02 17.75
CA ARG A 440 -19.56 -2.05 19.03
C ARG A 440 -19.88 -0.66 19.56
N ILE A 441 -19.00 0.33 19.38
CA ILE A 441 -19.31 1.73 19.72
C ILE A 441 -20.51 2.24 18.92
N SER A 442 -20.60 1.91 17.64
CA SER A 442 -21.74 2.32 16.82
C SER A 442 -23.03 1.59 17.19
N ASP A 443 -22.97 0.32 17.60
CA ASP A 443 -24.09 -0.43 18.16
C ASP A 443 -24.62 0.21 19.44
N HIS A 444 -23.71 0.61 20.35
CA HIS A 444 -24.09 1.33 21.55
C HIS A 444 -24.72 2.69 21.25
N ALA A 445 -24.32 3.36 20.16
CA ALA A 445 -24.98 4.59 19.72
C ALA A 445 -26.44 4.33 19.28
N VAL A 446 -26.72 3.21 18.59
CA VAL A 446 -28.10 2.81 18.26
C VAL A 446 -28.91 2.54 19.54
N ASN A 447 -28.35 1.78 20.50
CA ASN A 447 -29.03 1.51 21.78
C ASN A 447 -29.38 2.80 22.53
N ILE A 448 -28.49 3.80 22.53
CA ILE A 448 -28.73 5.11 23.15
C ILE A 448 -29.84 5.87 22.40
N MET A 449 -29.81 5.84 21.07
CA MET A 449 -30.83 6.45 20.22
C MET A 449 -32.21 5.84 20.48
N GLU A 450 -32.30 4.51 20.62
CA GLU A 450 -33.55 3.82 20.93
C GLU A 450 -34.10 4.26 22.30
N LYS A 451 -33.23 4.51 23.28
CA LYS A 451 -33.68 5.07 24.60
C LYS A 451 -34.18 6.52 24.46
N ALA A 452 -33.55 7.32 23.61
CA ALA A 452 -34.06 8.66 23.30
C ALA A 452 -35.44 8.61 22.63
N GLN A 453 -35.66 7.65 21.72
CA GLN A 453 -36.95 7.40 21.09
C GLN A 453 -38.00 6.97 22.14
N GLU A 454 -37.67 6.00 23.00
CA GLU A 454 -38.52 5.54 24.10
C GLU A 454 -38.95 6.68 25.03
N MET A 455 -37.98 7.57 25.38
CA MET A 455 -38.28 8.75 26.21
C MET A 455 -39.25 9.70 25.51
N ASN A 456 -39.07 9.93 24.21
CA ASN A 456 -39.95 10.80 23.43
C ASN A 456 -41.38 10.21 23.31
N GLU A 457 -41.50 8.93 22.97
CA GLU A 457 -42.80 8.25 22.82
C GLU A 457 -43.60 8.22 24.12
N LYS A 458 -42.93 8.01 25.27
CA LYS A 458 -43.53 7.95 26.59
C LYS A 458 -43.60 9.31 27.30
N ASN A 459 -43.14 10.40 26.67
CA ASN A 459 -43.03 11.73 27.27
C ASN A 459 -42.26 11.73 28.60
N LEU A 460 -41.19 10.95 28.69
CA LEU A 460 -40.32 10.88 29.86
C LEU A 460 -39.25 11.96 29.79
N SER A 461 -38.96 12.63 30.91
CA SER A 461 -37.89 13.60 31.02
C SER A 461 -37.18 13.49 32.36
N PHE A 462 -35.88 13.67 32.38
CA PHE A 462 -35.11 13.74 33.63
C PHE A 462 -35.44 15.04 34.37
N SER A 463 -35.35 15.02 35.70
CA SER A 463 -35.37 16.25 36.49
C SER A 463 -34.14 17.12 36.12
N ASP A 464 -34.23 18.44 36.40
CA ASP A 464 -33.14 19.38 36.11
C ASP A 464 -31.78 18.90 36.69
N LYS A 465 -31.79 18.37 37.90
CA LYS A 465 -30.59 17.80 38.55
C LYS A 465 -30.11 16.53 37.82
N GLY A 466 -31.03 15.63 37.45
CA GLY A 466 -30.70 14.39 36.73
C GLY A 466 -30.14 14.70 35.32
N ALA A 467 -30.72 15.68 34.65
CA ALA A 467 -30.23 16.13 33.34
C ALA A 467 -28.82 16.74 33.42
N GLN A 468 -28.55 17.57 34.43
CA GLN A 468 -27.21 18.13 34.67
C GLN A 468 -26.17 17.07 35.00
N GLU A 469 -26.52 16.08 35.83
CA GLU A 469 -25.63 14.94 36.13
C GLU A 469 -25.33 14.11 34.88
N LEU A 470 -26.36 13.80 34.07
CA LEU A 470 -26.21 13.06 32.83
C LEU A 470 -25.36 13.84 31.80
N GLU A 471 -25.47 15.17 31.74
CA GLU A 471 -24.65 16.02 30.85
C GLU A 471 -23.17 15.98 31.23
N VAL A 472 -22.82 15.97 32.54
CA VAL A 472 -21.43 15.81 32.98
C VAL A 472 -20.90 14.45 32.53
N TYR A 473 -21.68 13.39 32.67
CA TYR A 473 -21.33 12.05 32.27
C TYR A 473 -21.16 11.95 30.74
N SER A 474 -22.12 12.49 29.98
CA SER A 474 -22.05 12.56 28.51
C SER A 474 -20.80 13.31 28.00
N ARG A 475 -20.40 14.38 28.70
CA ARG A 475 -19.17 15.11 28.36
C ARG A 475 -17.92 14.25 28.58
N ALA A 476 -17.82 13.51 29.68
CA ALA A 476 -16.70 12.60 29.92
C ALA A 476 -16.59 11.53 28.82
N VAL A 477 -17.73 10.94 28.41
CA VAL A 477 -17.76 9.93 27.32
C VAL A 477 -17.42 10.54 25.97
N ARG A 478 -17.83 11.77 25.68
CA ARG A 478 -17.40 12.49 24.45
C ARG A 478 -15.90 12.74 24.45
N ASP A 479 -15.34 13.12 25.58
CA ASP A 479 -13.92 13.47 25.67
C ASP A 479 -13.04 12.22 25.58
N ILE A 480 -13.41 11.08 26.19
CA ILE A 480 -12.67 9.81 26.03
C ILE A 480 -12.72 9.32 24.57
N MET A 481 -13.89 9.43 23.91
CA MET A 481 -14.02 9.07 22.49
C MET A 481 -13.13 9.92 21.58
N ASN A 482 -13.12 11.25 21.79
CA ASN A 482 -12.22 12.14 21.05
C ASN A 482 -10.76 11.79 21.31
N MET A 483 -10.38 11.59 22.58
CA MET A 483 -9.02 11.28 22.99
C MET A 483 -8.51 9.99 22.36
N SER A 484 -9.32 8.92 22.38
CA SER A 484 -8.96 7.61 21.83
C SER A 484 -8.80 7.67 20.31
N ILE A 485 -9.72 8.34 19.60
CA ILE A 485 -9.62 8.49 18.15
C ILE A 485 -8.43 9.36 17.75
N GLU A 486 -8.17 10.46 18.46
CA GLU A 486 -7.00 11.31 18.17
C GLU A 486 -5.69 10.57 18.44
N ALA A 487 -5.61 9.81 19.54
CA ALA A 487 -4.46 8.97 19.83
C ALA A 487 -4.21 7.95 18.71
N PHE A 488 -5.27 7.26 18.27
CA PHE A 488 -5.20 6.30 17.18
C PHE A 488 -4.77 6.97 15.87
N LYS A 489 -5.44 8.05 15.43
CA LYS A 489 -5.17 8.74 14.14
C LYS A 489 -3.77 9.34 14.04
N ASN A 490 -3.22 9.83 15.15
CA ASN A 490 -1.92 10.50 15.19
C ASN A 490 -0.78 9.60 15.68
N ASP A 491 -1.07 8.33 16.00
CA ASP A 491 -0.12 7.39 16.60
C ASP A 491 0.51 7.97 17.89
N ASP A 492 -0.33 8.67 18.70
CA ASP A 492 0.11 9.42 19.89
C ASP A 492 -0.01 8.58 21.17
N ILE A 493 1.14 8.01 21.56
CA ILE A 493 1.28 7.18 22.77
C ILE A 493 1.01 8.00 24.05
N HIS A 494 1.37 9.28 24.07
CA HIS A 494 1.19 10.11 25.26
C HIS A 494 -0.29 10.37 25.51
N LEU A 495 -1.04 10.59 24.44
CA LEU A 495 -2.49 10.76 24.53
C LEU A 495 -3.18 9.43 24.88
N ALA A 496 -2.74 8.30 24.30
CA ALA A 496 -3.27 6.98 24.61
C ALA A 496 -3.17 6.63 26.11
N ARG A 497 -2.08 6.99 26.77
CA ARG A 497 -1.90 6.77 28.23
C ARG A 497 -2.84 7.58 29.11
N GLN A 498 -3.50 8.62 28.58
CA GLN A 498 -4.46 9.43 29.32
C GLN A 498 -5.89 8.88 29.23
N VAL A 499 -6.14 7.90 28.36
CA VAL A 499 -7.48 7.33 28.17
C VAL A 499 -7.92 6.52 29.39
N GLU A 500 -7.07 5.64 29.90
CA GLU A 500 -7.39 4.77 31.03
C GLU A 500 -7.73 5.53 32.33
N PRO A 501 -6.98 6.60 32.73
CA PRO A 501 -7.41 7.41 33.88
C PRO A 501 -8.80 8.03 33.73
N LEU A 502 -9.20 8.41 32.52
CA LEU A 502 -10.53 8.96 32.25
C LEU A 502 -11.61 7.88 32.24
N GLU A 503 -11.30 6.67 31.76
CA GLU A 503 -12.19 5.51 31.82
C GLU A 503 -12.56 5.19 33.28
N GLU A 504 -11.60 5.13 34.17
CA GLU A 504 -11.84 4.92 35.62
C GLU A 504 -12.70 6.04 36.25
N VAL A 505 -12.61 7.26 35.73
CA VAL A 505 -13.52 8.36 36.14
C VAL A 505 -14.93 8.12 35.61
N ILE A 506 -15.10 7.59 34.42
CA ILE A 506 -16.39 7.25 33.80
C ILE A 506 -17.07 6.14 34.61
N ASP A 507 -16.33 5.12 35.02
CA ASP A 507 -16.82 4.06 35.90
C ASP A 507 -17.31 4.61 37.24
N TYR A 508 -16.50 5.48 37.85
CA TYR A 508 -16.91 6.17 39.09
C TYR A 508 -18.19 6.98 38.89
N LEU A 509 -18.34 7.69 37.79
CA LEU A 509 -19.53 8.47 37.47
C LEU A 509 -20.76 7.58 37.27
N ASN A 510 -20.61 6.43 36.60
CA ASN A 510 -21.67 5.45 36.42
C ASN A 510 -22.26 5.01 37.76
N ASP A 511 -21.41 4.60 38.71
CA ASP A 511 -21.81 4.17 40.03
C ASP A 511 -22.49 5.29 40.83
N GLU A 512 -21.92 6.49 40.80
CA GLU A 512 -22.45 7.64 41.53
C GLU A 512 -23.82 8.10 40.98
N LEU A 513 -24.00 8.11 39.65
CA LEU A 513 -25.30 8.43 39.04
C LEU A 513 -26.38 7.45 39.43
N LYS A 514 -26.08 6.14 39.40
CA LYS A 514 -27.01 5.06 39.85
C LYS A 514 -27.40 5.26 41.30
N GLN A 515 -26.45 5.52 42.19
CA GLN A 515 -26.73 5.75 43.61
C GLN A 515 -27.58 7.01 43.85
N ARG A 516 -27.31 8.10 43.16
CA ARG A 516 -28.10 9.34 43.24
C ARG A 516 -29.51 9.13 42.72
N HIS A 517 -29.68 8.38 41.63
CA HIS A 517 -31.01 8.05 41.11
C HIS A 517 -31.82 7.22 42.09
N VAL A 518 -31.22 6.21 42.73
CA VAL A 518 -31.89 5.41 43.80
C VAL A 518 -32.34 6.30 44.96
N ARG A 519 -31.54 7.32 45.34
CA ARG A 519 -31.94 8.30 46.37
C ARG A 519 -33.16 9.11 45.94
N ARG A 520 -33.18 9.65 44.69
CA ARG A 520 -34.32 10.37 44.12
C ARG A 520 -35.58 9.49 44.06
N LEU A 521 -35.42 8.22 43.69
CA LEU A 521 -36.54 7.28 43.64
C LEU A 521 -37.16 7.08 45.02
N ARG A 522 -36.33 6.91 46.06
CA ARG A 522 -36.82 6.78 47.46
C ARG A 522 -37.53 8.02 47.96
N ASN A 523 -37.14 9.19 47.50
CA ASN A 523 -37.77 10.46 47.83
C ASN A 523 -39.03 10.76 47.01
N GLY A 524 -39.39 9.91 46.04
CA GLY A 524 -40.51 10.15 45.13
C GLY A 524 -40.27 11.26 44.10
N GLU A 525 -39.01 11.60 43.83
CA GLU A 525 -38.61 12.66 42.91
C GLU A 525 -38.46 12.18 41.45
N CYS A 526 -38.54 10.87 41.20
CA CYS A 526 -38.47 10.28 39.86
C CYS A 526 -39.28 8.98 39.76
N SER A 527 -39.58 8.53 38.52
CA SER A 527 -40.31 7.29 38.27
C SER A 527 -39.36 6.08 38.14
N VAL A 528 -39.89 4.88 38.36
CA VAL A 528 -39.17 3.61 38.16
C VAL A 528 -38.82 3.43 36.69
N GLU A 529 -39.71 3.79 35.79
CA GLU A 529 -39.50 3.70 34.33
C GLU A 529 -38.26 4.51 33.88
N LEU A 530 -38.14 5.74 34.40
CA LEU A 530 -36.96 6.58 34.12
C LEU A 530 -35.67 6.00 34.71
N GLY A 531 -35.78 5.19 35.75
CA GLY A 531 -34.67 4.44 36.35
C GLY A 531 -34.12 3.36 35.40
N PHE A 532 -34.98 2.66 34.67
CA PHE A 532 -34.56 1.69 33.67
C PHE A 532 -33.89 2.38 32.49
N VAL A 533 -34.49 3.47 31.99
CA VAL A 533 -33.90 4.28 30.88
C VAL A 533 -32.51 4.79 31.28
N LEU A 534 -32.35 5.36 32.47
CA LEU A 534 -31.05 5.84 32.96
C LEU A 534 -30.03 4.69 33.07
N SER A 535 -30.45 3.55 33.59
CA SER A 535 -29.58 2.37 33.71
C SER A 535 -29.07 1.91 32.34
N ASP A 536 -29.96 1.83 31.36
CA ASP A 536 -29.57 1.45 29.99
C ASP A 536 -28.61 2.46 29.36
N ILE A 537 -28.86 3.76 29.51
CA ILE A 537 -27.97 4.81 29.02
C ILE A 537 -26.59 4.69 29.67
N THR A 538 -26.54 4.56 30.99
CA THR A 538 -25.27 4.52 31.73
C THR A 538 -24.46 3.26 31.43
N ILE A 539 -25.08 2.12 31.18
CA ILE A 539 -24.42 0.88 30.74
C ILE A 539 -23.82 1.07 29.35
N ASN A 540 -24.58 1.67 28.42
CA ASN A 540 -24.05 1.89 27.07
C ASN A 540 -22.87 2.89 27.08
N TYR A 541 -22.90 3.91 27.94
CA TYR A 541 -21.80 4.87 28.10
C TYR A 541 -20.53 4.21 28.67
N GLU A 542 -20.67 3.38 29.70
CA GLU A 542 -19.59 2.58 30.28
C GLU A 542 -18.96 1.69 29.20
N ARG A 543 -19.78 0.94 28.43
CA ARG A 543 -19.28 0.08 27.35
C ARG A 543 -18.56 0.83 26.25
N VAL A 544 -19.03 2.03 25.89
CA VAL A 544 -18.31 2.91 24.96
C VAL A 544 -16.93 3.28 25.52
N ALA A 545 -16.83 3.60 26.82
CA ALA A 545 -15.55 3.92 27.45
C ALA A 545 -14.60 2.71 27.47
N ASP A 546 -15.11 1.50 27.77
CA ASP A 546 -14.36 0.24 27.69
C ASP A 546 -13.75 0.05 26.29
N HIS A 547 -14.54 0.24 25.22
CA HIS A 547 -14.06 0.11 23.85
C HIS A 547 -13.06 1.20 23.47
N CYS A 548 -13.22 2.43 23.99
CA CYS A 548 -12.24 3.50 23.84
C CYS A 548 -10.91 3.17 24.53
N SER A 549 -10.95 2.57 25.73
CA SER A 549 -9.77 2.09 26.44
C SER A 549 -9.07 0.97 25.64
N ASN A 550 -9.81 0.00 25.09
CA ASN A 550 -9.24 -1.05 24.24
C ASN A 550 -8.45 -0.47 23.05
N LEU A 551 -9.01 0.53 22.35
CA LEU A 551 -8.31 1.20 21.25
C LEU A 551 -6.97 1.81 21.70
N ALA A 552 -6.95 2.46 22.86
CA ALA A 552 -5.73 3.08 23.39
C ALA A 552 -4.70 2.02 23.82
N VAL A 553 -5.15 0.95 24.48
CA VAL A 553 -4.29 -0.15 24.94
C VAL A 553 -3.67 -0.91 23.75
N ASP A 554 -4.45 -1.17 22.70
CA ASP A 554 -3.95 -1.81 21.48
C ASP A 554 -2.87 -0.96 20.79
N LEU A 555 -2.99 0.36 20.83
CA LEU A 555 -1.96 1.28 20.32
C LEU A 555 -0.68 1.21 21.19
N LEU A 556 -0.80 1.23 22.51
CA LEU A 556 0.33 1.12 23.45
C LEU A 556 1.06 -0.21 23.29
N ARG A 557 0.34 -1.30 23.08
CA ARG A 557 0.88 -2.65 22.88
C ARG A 557 1.86 -2.76 21.73
N ILE A 558 1.60 -2.07 20.61
CA ILE A 558 2.52 -2.06 19.45
C ILE A 558 3.86 -1.41 19.80
N HIS A 559 3.81 -0.31 20.54
CA HIS A 559 5.00 0.50 20.83
C HIS A 559 5.83 -0.03 21.99
N GLU A 560 5.20 -0.60 23.00
CA GLU A 560 5.86 -1.03 24.24
C GLU A 560 6.20 -2.52 24.27
N ASN A 561 5.85 -3.29 23.21
CA ASN A 561 6.03 -4.75 23.15
C ASN A 561 5.41 -5.50 24.36
N VAL A 562 4.30 -5.01 24.87
CA VAL A 562 3.55 -5.67 25.94
C VAL A 562 2.82 -6.87 25.36
N PHE A 563 3.03 -8.06 25.92
CA PHE A 563 2.41 -9.30 25.41
C PHE A 563 1.04 -9.56 26.02
N ASP A 564 0.78 -9.08 27.23
CA ASP A 564 -0.48 -9.31 27.94
C ASP A 564 -1.14 -7.97 28.34
N VAL A 565 -2.34 -7.73 27.77
CA VAL A 565 -3.14 -6.52 28.00
C VAL A 565 -3.66 -6.49 29.44
N HIS A 566 -4.10 -7.65 29.98
CA HIS A 566 -4.60 -7.72 31.34
C HIS A 566 -3.50 -7.48 32.36
N GLU A 567 -2.32 -8.06 32.16
CA GLU A 567 -1.15 -7.82 33.03
C GLU A 567 -0.72 -6.35 32.98
N TYR A 568 -0.81 -5.70 31.81
CA TYR A 568 -0.50 -4.27 31.65
C TYR A 568 -1.51 -3.37 32.37
N LEU A 569 -2.81 -3.63 32.19
CA LEU A 569 -3.88 -2.86 32.85
C LEU A 569 -3.90 -3.12 34.37
N GLU A 570 -3.74 -4.37 34.81
CA GLU A 570 -3.57 -4.68 36.23
C GLU A 570 -2.31 -4.01 36.80
N GLY A 571 -1.21 -4.00 36.06
CA GLY A 571 0.03 -3.32 36.43
C GLY A 571 -0.14 -1.81 36.55
N LEU A 572 -0.91 -1.17 35.68
CA LEU A 572 -1.27 0.25 35.77
C LEU A 572 -2.19 0.51 36.99
N LYS A 573 -3.19 -0.38 37.22
CA LYS A 573 -4.14 -0.28 38.32
C LYS A 573 -3.51 -0.64 39.68
N GLU A 574 -2.67 -1.69 39.76
CA GLU A 574 -2.02 -2.13 41.00
C GLU A 574 -0.74 -1.34 41.37
N ASN A 575 0.12 -1.03 40.40
CA ASN A 575 1.38 -0.31 40.66
C ASN A 575 1.22 1.20 40.83
N LYS A 576 -0.02 1.72 40.73
CA LYS A 576 -0.38 3.11 41.07
C LYS A 576 0.70 4.08 40.64
N ASP A 577 1.00 4.13 39.33
CA ASP A 577 1.90 5.13 38.77
C ASP A 577 1.47 6.53 39.25
N ALA A 578 2.40 7.32 39.74
CA ALA A 578 2.11 8.66 40.23
C ALA A 578 1.42 9.53 39.17
N ALA A 579 1.80 9.33 37.89
CA ALA A 579 1.22 10.02 36.74
C ALA A 579 -0.25 9.59 36.50
N PHE A 580 -0.56 8.31 36.61
CA PHE A 580 -1.95 7.81 36.52
C PHE A 580 -2.83 8.41 37.59
N ARG A 581 -2.39 8.42 38.86
CA ARG A 581 -3.17 8.98 39.97
C ARG A 581 -3.39 10.48 39.80
N GLU A 582 -2.37 11.21 39.36
CA GLU A 582 -2.47 12.65 39.12
C GLU A 582 -3.50 12.92 37.99
N ALA A 583 -3.44 12.19 36.88
CA ALA A 583 -4.42 12.27 35.80
C ALA A 583 -5.83 11.94 36.28
N TYR A 584 -6.03 10.81 36.97
CA TYR A 584 -7.32 10.42 37.54
C TYR A 584 -7.91 11.50 38.47
N GLN A 585 -7.10 12.06 39.40
CA GLN A 585 -7.59 13.09 40.31
C GLN A 585 -7.95 14.38 39.58
N LYS A 586 -7.18 14.73 38.58
CA LYS A 586 -7.44 15.89 37.72
C LYS A 586 -8.77 15.72 36.97
N ASP A 587 -8.97 14.57 36.32
CA ASP A 587 -10.17 14.31 35.53
C ASP A 587 -11.39 14.17 36.45
N LYS A 588 -11.27 13.53 37.60
CA LYS A 588 -12.32 13.48 38.60
C LYS A 588 -12.76 14.85 39.09
N ALA A 589 -11.84 15.80 39.18
CA ALA A 589 -12.16 17.21 39.52
C ALA A 589 -12.87 17.93 38.37
N VAL A 590 -12.49 17.64 37.12
CA VAL A 590 -13.10 18.25 35.90
C VAL A 590 -14.55 17.77 35.72
N TYR A 591 -14.81 16.49 35.98
CA TYR A 591 -16.14 15.87 35.84
C TYR A 591 -16.88 15.71 37.18
N ALA A 592 -16.61 16.62 38.12
CA ALA A 592 -17.33 16.60 39.40
C ALA A 592 -18.83 16.84 39.17
N LEU A 593 -19.66 15.94 39.73
CA LEU A 593 -21.12 16.05 39.66
C LEU A 593 -21.62 17.24 40.49
N PRO A 594 -22.71 17.91 40.08
CA PRO A 594 -23.32 18.98 40.85
C PRO A 594 -23.59 18.56 42.28
N GLN A 595 -23.49 19.48 43.25
CA GLN A 595 -23.85 19.18 44.65
C GLN A 595 -25.31 18.80 44.74
N SER A 596 -25.59 17.67 45.44
CA SER A 596 -26.91 17.04 45.58
C SER A 596 -27.92 17.91 46.35
#